data_70153b941891ee0aef995da17a2aa0db
#
_entry.id   70153b941891ee0aef995da17a2aa0db
#
_cell.length_a   1.000
_cell.length_b   1.000
_cell.length_c   1.000
_cell.angle_alpha   90.00
_cell.angle_beta   90.00
_cell.angle_gamma   90.00
#
_symmetry.space_group_name_H-M   'P 1'
#
loop_
_entity.id
_entity.type
_entity.pdbx_description
1 polymer ?
#
loop_
_entity_poly.entity_id
_entity_poly.type
_entity_poly.pdbx_seq_one_letter_code
_entity_poly.pdbx_strand_id
1 'polypeptide(L)'
;MKLILTRHARRADYTIGRLEDENGIKICDTLEPIWRNYDGGEMKIPRKSAIPEGSYRVVVTKSQRFGIYLPLLVGVPGFEGVRIHSGNTNKDTEGCILVGENIQVGRVLWSRITLSKLMKIIENEKEIFITIKNIWNNN
;
A
#
# COMPACT_ATOMS: atom_id res chain seq x y z
N MET A 1 6.52 -1.73 -15.52
CA MET A 1 6.97 -0.92 -14.38
C MET A 1 6.88 -1.73 -13.10
N LYS A 2 7.87 -1.59 -12.24
CA LYS A 2 7.85 -2.23 -10.93
C LYS A 2 7.86 -1.16 -9.84
N LEU A 3 6.90 -1.26 -8.94
CA LEU A 3 6.84 -0.46 -7.73
C LEU A 3 7.37 -1.30 -6.57
N ILE A 4 8.08 -0.68 -5.65
CA ILE A 4 8.62 -1.36 -4.47
C ILE A 4 8.15 -0.62 -3.24
N LEU A 5 7.36 -1.30 -2.41
CA LEU A 5 6.92 -0.80 -1.12
C LEU A 5 7.74 -1.49 -0.04
N THR A 6 8.57 -0.72 0.65
CA THR A 6 9.37 -1.22 1.77
C THR A 6 8.76 -0.70 3.07
N ARG A 7 8.21 -1.62 3.84
CA ARG A 7 7.68 -1.32 5.19
C ARG A 7 8.85 -1.15 6.13
N HIS A 8 8.94 -0.02 6.83
CA HIS A 8 10.09 0.27 7.69
C HIS A 8 9.72 0.63 9.13
N ALA A 9 8.44 0.82 9.44
CA ALA A 9 7.99 1.05 10.80
C ALA A 9 6.66 0.35 11.04
N ARG A 10 6.58 -0.41 12.12
CA ARG A 10 5.34 -1.08 12.55
C ARG A 10 5.02 -0.67 13.97
N ARG A 11 3.75 -0.35 14.19
CA ARG A 11 3.23 0.08 15.48
C ARG A 11 2.02 -0.77 15.85
N ALA A 12 1.40 -0.48 16.98
CA ALA A 12 0.29 -1.27 17.49
C ALA A 12 -0.90 -1.33 16.54
N ASP A 13 -1.12 -0.32 15.72
CA ASP A 13 -2.32 -0.20 14.90
C ASP A 13 -2.07 0.28 13.45
N TYR A 14 -0.81 0.49 13.06
CA TYR A 14 -0.49 0.90 11.70
C TYR A 14 0.93 0.50 11.29
N THR A 15 1.17 0.56 9.99
CA THR A 15 2.46 0.25 9.36
C THR A 15 2.83 1.38 8.41
N ILE A 16 4.05 1.86 8.49
CA ILE A 16 4.57 2.90 7.60
C ILE A 16 5.57 2.29 6.63
N GLY A 17 5.46 2.69 5.39
CA GLY A 17 6.37 2.25 4.33
C GLY A 17 6.79 3.38 3.41
N ARG A 18 7.66 3.02 2.47
CA ARG A 18 8.17 3.89 1.43
C ARG A 18 7.90 3.23 0.08
N LEU A 19 7.32 3.97 -0.82
CA LEU A 19 7.05 3.52 -2.18
C LEU A 19 8.09 4.12 -3.13
N GLU A 20 8.74 3.24 -3.88
CA GLU A 20 9.79 3.61 -4.83
C GLU A 20 9.50 2.99 -6.18
N ASP A 21 10.12 3.54 -7.24
CA ASP A 21 10.15 2.88 -8.53
C ASP A 21 11.31 1.87 -8.58
N GLU A 22 11.45 1.19 -9.71
CA GLU A 22 12.48 0.16 -9.90
C GLU A 22 13.90 0.71 -9.93
N ASN A 23 14.07 2.01 -10.09
CA ASN A 23 15.37 2.69 -10.04
C ASN A 23 15.71 3.19 -8.64
N GLY A 24 14.88 2.91 -7.65
CA GLY A 24 15.08 3.35 -6.28
C GLY A 24 14.68 4.79 -6.01
N ILE A 25 13.98 5.42 -6.95
CA ILE A 25 13.52 6.79 -6.77
C ILE A 25 12.25 6.79 -5.95
N LYS A 26 12.27 7.51 -4.84
CA LYS A 26 11.12 7.62 -3.95
C LYS A 26 9.95 8.33 -4.62
N ILE A 27 8.78 7.72 -4.54
CA ILE A 27 7.52 8.31 -4.98
C ILE A 27 6.81 8.97 -3.81
N CYS A 28 6.65 8.25 -2.71
CA CYS A 28 5.93 8.75 -1.52
C CYS A 28 6.12 7.83 -0.33
N ASP A 29 5.50 8.19 0.79
CA ASP A 29 5.33 7.32 1.94
C ASP A 29 3.99 6.61 1.85
N THR A 30 3.84 5.51 2.62
CA THR A 30 2.61 4.73 2.67
C THR A 30 2.18 4.48 4.10
N LEU A 31 0.87 4.30 4.29
CA LEU A 31 0.32 3.88 5.56
C LEU A 31 -0.65 2.73 5.32
N GLU A 32 -0.50 1.68 6.09
CA GLU A 32 -1.33 0.49 6.06
C GLU A 32 -1.79 0.16 7.48
N PRO A 33 -2.79 -0.72 7.63
CA PRO A 33 -3.17 -1.21 8.97
C PRO A 33 -2.03 -1.98 9.64
N ILE A 34 -2.32 -2.62 10.76
CA ILE A 34 -1.34 -3.38 11.54
C ILE A 34 -0.71 -4.50 10.71
N TRP A 35 0.61 -4.63 10.81
CA TRP A 35 1.34 -5.73 10.21
C TRP A 35 1.04 -7.04 10.93
N ARG A 36 0.93 -8.12 10.15
CA ARG A 36 0.73 -9.46 10.69
C ARG A 36 1.83 -10.37 10.17
N ASN A 37 2.34 -11.20 11.03
CA ASN A 37 3.34 -12.20 10.67
C ASN A 37 2.63 -13.45 10.12
N TYR A 38 2.15 -13.36 8.88
CA TYR A 38 1.45 -14.48 8.24
C TYR A 38 2.36 -15.71 8.07
N ASP A 39 3.63 -15.48 7.74
CA ASP A 39 4.60 -16.57 7.60
C ASP A 39 4.86 -17.27 8.94
N GLY A 40 4.74 -16.55 10.04
CA GLY A 40 4.85 -17.10 11.39
C GLY A 40 3.56 -17.68 11.95
N GLY A 41 2.50 -17.72 11.14
CA GLY A 41 1.23 -18.33 11.53
C GLY A 41 0.20 -17.38 12.13
N GLU A 42 0.49 -16.08 12.22
CA GLU A 42 -0.53 -15.13 12.65
C GLU A 42 -1.64 -15.04 11.60
N MET A 43 -2.84 -14.86 12.09
CA MET A 43 -4.01 -14.74 11.23
C MET A 43 -4.38 -13.28 11.00
N LYS A 44 -5.04 -13.02 9.88
CA LYS A 44 -5.64 -11.73 9.57
C LYS A 44 -6.65 -11.34 10.65
N ILE A 45 -6.59 -10.07 11.06
CA ILE A 45 -7.66 -9.45 11.86
C ILE A 45 -8.57 -8.74 10.85
N PRO A 46 -9.82 -9.20 10.66
CA PRO A 46 -10.69 -8.61 9.65
C PRO A 46 -10.78 -7.10 9.75
N ARG A 47 -10.60 -6.41 8.62
CA ARG A 47 -10.67 -4.96 8.46
C ARG A 47 -9.60 -4.16 9.20
N LYS A 48 -8.61 -4.83 9.80
CA LYS A 48 -7.57 -4.16 10.61
C LYS A 48 -6.16 -4.58 10.28
N SER A 49 -5.96 -5.41 9.26
CA SER A 49 -4.64 -5.97 8.96
C SER A 49 -4.11 -5.50 7.61
N ALA A 50 -2.80 -5.27 7.56
CA ALA A 50 -2.09 -5.10 6.31
C ALA A 50 -2.07 -6.44 5.55
N ILE A 51 -1.87 -6.36 4.24
CA ILE A 51 -1.82 -7.53 3.36
C ILE A 51 -0.46 -8.24 3.50
N PRO A 52 -0.38 -9.52 3.08
CA PRO A 52 0.90 -10.24 3.10
C PRO A 52 1.95 -9.58 2.19
N GLU A 53 3.22 -9.70 2.60
CA GLU A 53 4.33 -9.41 1.69
C GLU A 53 4.23 -10.27 0.46
N GLY A 54 4.73 -9.76 -0.65
CA GLY A 54 4.72 -10.49 -1.91
C GLY A 54 4.77 -9.54 -3.10
N SER A 55 4.71 -10.13 -4.29
CA SER A 55 4.64 -9.36 -5.54
C SER A 55 3.26 -9.54 -6.16
N TYR A 56 2.65 -8.45 -6.51
CA TYR A 56 1.28 -8.42 -7.03
C TYR A 56 1.22 -7.63 -8.31
N ARG A 57 0.42 -8.10 -9.25
CA ARG A 57 0.09 -7.31 -10.42
C ARG A 57 -0.85 -6.19 -10.02
N VAL A 58 -0.66 -5.02 -10.61
CA VAL A 58 -1.50 -3.84 -10.38
C VAL A 58 -2.24 -3.49 -11.66
N VAL A 59 -3.54 -3.34 -11.57
CA VAL A 59 -4.37 -2.86 -12.68
C VAL A 59 -5.16 -1.64 -12.21
N VAL A 60 -5.44 -0.73 -13.14
CA VAL A 60 -6.22 0.47 -12.81
C VAL A 60 -7.65 0.24 -13.26
N THR A 61 -8.56 0.14 -12.31
CA THR A 61 -9.98 -0.09 -12.56
C THR A 61 -10.83 0.86 -11.73
N LYS A 62 -12.09 1.01 -12.10
CA LYS A 62 -13.01 1.86 -11.34
C LYS A 62 -13.40 1.18 -10.05
N SER A 63 -13.20 1.87 -8.94
CA SER A 63 -13.64 1.42 -7.62
C SER A 63 -15.12 1.72 -7.46
N GLN A 64 -15.91 0.70 -7.12
CA GLN A 64 -17.33 0.92 -6.83
C GLN A 64 -17.50 1.73 -5.53
N ARG A 65 -16.64 1.48 -4.55
CA ARG A 65 -16.70 2.16 -3.27
C ARG A 65 -16.37 3.66 -3.38
N PHE A 66 -15.32 3.99 -4.15
CA PHE A 66 -14.83 5.37 -4.24
C PHE A 66 -15.33 6.11 -5.49
N GLY A 67 -15.90 5.39 -6.45
CA GLY A 67 -16.45 6.00 -7.66
C GLY A 67 -15.42 6.53 -8.66
N ILE A 68 -14.14 6.25 -8.45
CA ILE A 68 -13.03 6.71 -9.29
C ILE A 68 -12.11 5.55 -9.68
N TYR A 69 -11.27 5.77 -10.69
CA TYR A 69 -10.25 4.80 -11.09
C TYR A 69 -9.09 4.83 -10.10
N LEU A 70 -8.73 3.66 -9.59
CA LEU A 70 -7.67 3.48 -8.61
C LEU A 70 -6.87 2.23 -8.90
N PRO A 71 -5.60 2.17 -8.50
CA PRO A 71 -4.80 0.95 -8.60
C PRO A 71 -5.44 -0.17 -7.79
N LEU A 72 -5.54 -1.36 -8.37
CA LEU A 72 -6.03 -2.57 -7.73
C LEU A 72 -4.92 -3.61 -7.74
N LEU A 73 -4.61 -4.19 -6.59
CA LEU A 73 -3.68 -5.30 -6.48
C LEU A 73 -4.44 -6.60 -6.71
N VAL A 74 -3.94 -7.39 -7.68
CA VAL A 74 -4.62 -8.63 -8.12
C VAL A 74 -4.09 -9.83 -7.35
N GLY A 75 -5.01 -10.67 -6.88
CA GLY A 75 -4.65 -11.97 -6.31
C GLY A 75 -3.99 -11.93 -4.95
N VAL A 76 -4.33 -10.95 -4.12
CA VAL A 76 -3.78 -10.86 -2.75
C VAL A 76 -4.37 -11.97 -1.89
N PRO A 77 -3.55 -12.89 -1.33
CA PRO A 77 -4.07 -13.99 -0.52
C PRO A 77 -4.89 -13.51 0.67
N GLY A 78 -6.13 -13.99 0.80
CA GLY A 78 -7.01 -13.70 1.91
C GLY A 78 -7.67 -12.33 1.88
N PHE A 79 -7.49 -11.56 0.82
CA PHE A 79 -8.05 -10.22 0.66
C PHE A 79 -8.69 -10.04 -0.70
N GLU A 80 -9.72 -9.19 -0.74
CA GLU A 80 -10.36 -8.78 -1.98
C GLU A 80 -10.42 -7.26 -2.04
N GLY A 81 -10.34 -6.71 -3.25
CA GLY A 81 -10.49 -5.27 -3.45
C GLY A 81 -9.40 -4.43 -2.84
N VAL A 82 -8.19 -4.95 -2.76
CA VAL A 82 -7.04 -4.19 -2.22
C VAL A 82 -6.62 -3.14 -3.21
N ARG A 83 -6.74 -1.88 -2.81
CA ARG A 83 -6.42 -0.74 -3.66
C ARG A 83 -5.40 0.17 -3.00
N ILE A 84 -4.80 1.02 -3.82
CA ILE A 84 -4.07 2.19 -3.34
C ILE A 84 -5.04 3.36 -3.43
N HIS A 85 -5.27 4.06 -2.32
CA HIS A 85 -6.17 5.20 -2.32
C HIS A 85 -5.74 6.27 -1.32
N SER A 86 -6.49 7.37 -1.24
CA SER A 86 -6.17 8.45 -0.31
C SER A 86 -6.79 8.22 1.06
N GLY A 87 -6.15 8.77 2.07
CA GLY A 87 -6.55 8.72 3.46
C GLY A 87 -5.40 9.20 4.33
N ASN A 88 -5.61 9.31 5.63
CA ASN A 88 -4.62 9.90 6.52
C ASN A 88 -4.12 8.96 7.62
N THR A 89 -5.00 8.14 8.19
CA THR A 89 -4.67 7.27 9.33
C THR A 89 -5.15 5.85 9.08
N ASN A 90 -4.78 4.95 10.00
CA ASN A 90 -5.23 3.56 9.95
C ASN A 90 -6.75 3.42 9.99
N LYS A 91 -7.47 4.44 10.44
CA LYS A 91 -8.94 4.43 10.43
C LYS A 91 -9.54 4.60 9.04
N ASP A 92 -8.73 5.03 8.08
CA ASP A 92 -9.16 5.25 6.70
C ASP A 92 -8.89 4.04 5.82
N THR A 93 -8.42 2.94 6.38
CA THR A 93 -8.11 1.74 5.61
C THR A 93 -8.42 0.46 6.36
N GLU A 94 -8.85 -0.55 5.61
CA GLU A 94 -9.15 -1.89 6.13
C GLU A 94 -8.20 -2.96 5.57
N GLY A 95 -7.17 -2.54 4.84
CA GLY A 95 -6.20 -3.40 4.18
C GLY A 95 -5.58 -2.73 2.97
N CYS A 96 -6.23 -1.69 2.45
CA CYS A 96 -5.73 -0.90 1.33
C CYS A 96 -4.49 -0.09 1.74
N ILE A 97 -3.74 0.33 0.75
CA ILE A 97 -2.52 1.11 0.93
C ILE A 97 -2.84 2.59 0.76
N LEU A 98 -2.61 3.37 1.80
CA LEU A 98 -2.72 4.83 1.73
C LEU A 98 -1.38 5.42 1.31
N VAL A 99 -1.42 6.44 0.48
CA VAL A 99 -0.22 7.17 0.04
C VAL A 99 -0.25 8.61 0.55
N GLY A 100 0.92 9.19 0.76
CA GLY A 100 1.05 10.55 1.25
C GLY A 100 2.46 10.82 1.75
N GLU A 101 2.60 11.78 2.63
CA GLU A 101 3.86 12.13 3.28
C GLU A 101 3.78 11.87 4.78
N ASN A 102 4.67 11.04 5.31
CA ASN A 102 4.72 10.73 6.73
C ASN A 102 5.61 11.71 7.47
N ILE A 103 5.11 12.92 7.67
CA ILE A 103 5.81 13.97 8.43
C ILE A 103 5.20 14.20 9.80
N GLN A 104 4.13 13.47 10.12
CA GLN A 104 3.54 13.43 11.47
C GLN A 104 3.36 11.99 11.88
N VAL A 105 3.50 11.73 13.18
CA VAL A 105 3.38 10.38 13.74
C VAL A 105 1.99 9.81 13.47
N GLY A 106 1.94 8.59 12.95
CA GLY A 106 0.70 7.83 12.77
C GLY A 106 -0.19 8.30 11.63
N ARG A 107 0.30 9.15 10.74
CA ARG A 107 -0.51 9.60 9.61
C ARG A 107 0.31 9.94 8.38
N VAL A 108 -0.36 10.01 7.24
CA VAL A 108 0.21 10.57 6.01
C VAL A 108 -0.60 11.82 5.64
N LEU A 109 0.11 12.82 5.13
CA LEU A 109 -0.47 14.10 4.71
C LEU A 109 -0.39 14.24 3.21
N TRP A 110 -1.14 15.20 2.67
CA TRP A 110 -1.21 15.50 1.22
C TRP A 110 -1.52 14.25 0.39
N SER A 111 -2.39 13.42 0.92
CA SER A 111 -2.66 12.10 0.34
C SER A 111 -3.28 12.21 -1.06
N ARG A 112 -4.22 13.14 -1.27
CA ARG A 112 -4.88 13.30 -2.57
C ARG A 112 -3.91 13.75 -3.66
N ILE A 113 -3.04 14.71 -3.34
CA ILE A 113 -2.01 15.21 -4.26
C ILE A 113 -1.03 14.08 -4.57
N THR A 114 -0.63 13.33 -3.57
CA THR A 114 0.28 12.20 -3.70
C THR A 114 -0.33 11.11 -4.58
N LEU A 115 -1.60 10.80 -4.37
CA LEU A 115 -2.31 9.82 -5.20
C LEU A 115 -2.37 10.28 -6.66
N SER A 116 -2.66 11.56 -6.91
CA SER A 116 -2.64 12.11 -8.27
C SER A 116 -1.27 11.98 -8.93
N LYS A 117 -0.21 12.24 -8.16
CA LYS A 117 1.18 12.06 -8.63
C LYS A 117 1.44 10.62 -9.02
N LEU A 118 1.06 9.67 -8.16
CA LEU A 118 1.23 8.25 -8.43
C LEU A 118 0.45 7.83 -9.68
N MET A 119 -0.81 8.26 -9.80
CA MET A 119 -1.63 7.93 -10.96
C MET A 119 -1.01 8.41 -12.27
N LYS A 120 -0.40 9.60 -12.28
CA LYS A 120 0.31 10.10 -13.46
C LYS A 120 1.54 9.27 -13.79
N ILE A 121 2.25 8.79 -12.79
CA ILE A 121 3.43 7.94 -12.98
C ILE A 121 3.06 6.63 -13.66
N ILE A 122 1.92 6.04 -13.28
CA ILE A 122 1.54 4.69 -13.75
C ILE A 122 0.58 4.68 -14.94
N GLU A 123 -0.04 5.81 -15.30
CA GLU A 123 -1.17 5.84 -16.24
C GLU A 123 -0.86 5.29 -17.63
N ASN A 124 0.38 5.42 -18.09
CA ASN A 124 0.78 4.96 -19.44
C ASN A 124 1.55 3.65 -19.43
N GLU A 125 1.68 3.02 -18.26
CA GLU A 125 2.41 1.77 -18.15
C GLU A 125 1.53 0.60 -18.56
N LYS A 126 2.08 -0.27 -19.43
CA LYS A 126 1.32 -1.43 -19.93
C LYS A 126 1.19 -2.52 -18.88
N GLU A 127 2.24 -2.73 -18.08
CA GLU A 127 2.26 -3.70 -17.00
C GLU A 127 2.83 -3.06 -15.75
N ILE A 128 2.14 -3.25 -14.64
CA ILE A 128 2.55 -2.71 -13.35
C ILE A 128 2.55 -3.84 -12.34
N PHE A 129 3.66 -3.97 -11.61
CA PHE A 129 3.78 -4.89 -10.48
C PHE A 129 4.21 -4.10 -9.26
N ILE A 130 3.78 -4.54 -8.09
CA ILE A 130 4.24 -4.00 -6.82
C ILE A 130 4.81 -5.13 -5.99
N THR A 131 6.03 -4.93 -5.47
CA THR A 131 6.64 -5.84 -4.50
C THR A 131 6.57 -5.19 -3.13
N ILE A 132 5.98 -5.91 -2.19
CA ILE A 132 5.82 -5.45 -0.80
C ILE A 132 6.74 -6.28 0.07
N LYS A 133 7.65 -5.60 0.77
CA LYS A 133 8.62 -6.21 1.67
C LYS A 133 8.76 -5.38 2.94
N ASN A 134 9.47 -5.91 3.92
CA ASN A 134 9.75 -5.19 5.16
C ASN A 134 11.22 -5.32 5.54
N ILE A 135 11.68 -4.47 6.45
CA ILE A 135 13.09 -4.43 6.89
C ILE A 135 13.35 -5.27 8.14
N TRP A 136 12.31 -5.81 8.78
CA TRP A 136 12.48 -6.58 10.03
C TRP A 136 12.45 -8.10 9.83
N ASN A 137 11.99 -8.57 8.68
CA ASN A 137 12.06 -9.97 8.29
C ASN A 137 13.17 -10.14 7.26
N ASN A 138 14.29 -10.73 7.67
CA ASN A 138 15.49 -10.86 6.83
C ASN A 138 15.63 -12.27 6.21
N ASN A 139 14.55 -12.95 6.01
CA ASN A 139 14.62 -14.31 5.47
C ASN A 139 14.35 -14.33 3.98
#